data_2c198b355bba3bed254a926e25dd4384
#
_entry.id   2c198b355bba3bed254a926e25dd4384
#
_cell.length_a   1.000
_cell.length_b   1.000
_cell.length_c   1.000
_cell.angle_alpha   90.00
_cell.angle_beta   90.00
_cell.angle_gamma   90.00
#
_symmetry.space_group_name_H-M   'P 1'
#
loop_
_entity.id
_entity.type
_entity.pdbx_description
1 polymer ?
#
loop_
_entity_poly.entity_id
_entity_poly.type
_entity_poly.pdbx_seq_one_letter_code
_entity_poly.pdbx_strand_id
1 'polypeptide(L)'
;MVSVLGSVERLEEFWHNLISEQKLAGGTTVNGAVVAYHPEVPIYPLNHAADINVSEDEAESLLNRVTEYFLSRGFPFVCFRISPLTRPRSFTFLLEDHGFERKMQNSVMVFKGKNVEDKLNPDVKVKEISENEIDVFDKLLLTIFEMPIEWKEGFDRLMLERMRKGGKCYLAYVAGKPVGTCFLLSSMKTGGIGGVGTLEEYRRRGIGTTLTLHAVMDSINEGNDLHTLQAEKGEYAERLYRETRFEIDHTISYFVKNF
;
A
#
# COMPACT_ATOMS: atom_id res chain seq x y z
N MET A 1 8.28 -30.30 5.17
CA MET A 1 9.27 -29.18 5.12
C MET A 1 8.50 -27.98 4.55
N VAL A 2 8.20 -27.00 5.39
CA VAL A 2 7.66 -25.72 4.92
C VAL A 2 8.83 -25.01 4.24
N SER A 3 8.76 -24.75 2.93
CA SER A 3 9.76 -23.94 2.24
C SER A 3 9.75 -22.56 2.89
N VAL A 4 10.88 -22.12 3.41
CA VAL A 4 11.04 -20.73 3.83
C VAL A 4 10.94 -19.90 2.55
N LEU A 5 9.82 -19.20 2.39
CA LEU A 5 9.65 -18.24 1.30
C LEU A 5 10.80 -17.23 1.33
N GLY A 6 11.34 -16.85 0.19
CA GLY A 6 12.28 -15.73 0.09
C GLY A 6 11.61 -14.43 0.59
N SER A 7 12.41 -13.40 0.87
CA SER A 7 11.85 -12.12 1.37
C SER A 7 10.87 -11.49 0.38
N VAL A 8 11.17 -11.57 -0.91
CA VAL A 8 10.32 -11.04 -1.98
C VAL A 8 8.97 -11.77 -2.04
N GLU A 9 8.98 -13.11 -2.04
CA GLU A 9 7.75 -13.91 -2.10
C GLU A 9 6.87 -13.61 -0.89
N ARG A 10 7.43 -13.56 0.32
CA ARG A 10 6.67 -13.27 1.53
C ARG A 10 6.06 -11.87 1.52
N LEU A 11 6.81 -10.86 1.05
CA LEU A 11 6.34 -9.49 0.97
C LEU A 11 5.25 -9.33 -0.09
N GLU A 12 5.43 -9.95 -1.26
CA GLU A 12 4.43 -9.89 -2.33
C GLU A 12 3.15 -10.61 -1.91
N GLU A 13 3.23 -11.80 -1.30
CA GLU A 13 2.08 -12.51 -0.75
C GLU A 13 1.36 -11.69 0.32
N PHE A 14 2.09 -11.03 1.23
CA PHE A 14 1.51 -10.15 2.24
C PHE A 14 0.73 -8.98 1.61
N TRP A 15 1.36 -8.20 0.72
CA TRP A 15 0.70 -7.06 0.08
C TRP A 15 -0.48 -7.49 -0.78
N HIS A 16 -0.36 -8.65 -1.43
CA HIS A 16 -1.44 -9.24 -2.20
C HIS A 16 -2.63 -9.63 -1.33
N ASN A 17 -2.38 -10.35 -0.23
CA ASN A 17 -3.43 -10.80 0.69
C ASN A 17 -4.15 -9.61 1.34
N LEU A 18 -3.43 -8.55 1.71
CA LEU A 18 -4.07 -7.34 2.23
C LEU A 18 -5.09 -6.73 1.25
N ILE A 19 -4.84 -6.83 -0.04
CA ILE A 19 -5.73 -6.29 -1.06
C ILE A 19 -6.88 -7.26 -1.35
N SER A 20 -6.59 -8.55 -1.46
CA SER A 20 -7.58 -9.59 -1.80
C SER A 20 -8.48 -9.97 -0.63
N GLU A 21 -7.97 -10.05 0.60
CA GLU A 21 -8.75 -10.38 1.81
C GLU A 21 -9.71 -9.27 2.23
N GLN A 22 -9.46 -8.07 1.79
CA GLN A 22 -10.28 -6.91 2.15
C GLN A 22 -11.62 -6.86 1.44
N LYS A 23 -12.04 -7.87 0.73
CA LYS A 23 -13.37 -8.13 0.10
C LYS A 23 -14.24 -6.93 -0.31
N LEU A 24 -13.80 -5.70 -0.02
CA LEU A 24 -14.37 -4.44 -0.50
C LEU A 24 -13.99 -4.17 -1.95
N ALA A 25 -12.89 -4.73 -2.35
CA ALA A 25 -12.54 -4.85 -3.74
C ALA A 25 -12.93 -6.26 -4.16
N GLY A 26 -13.76 -6.40 -5.17
CA GLY A 26 -14.09 -7.70 -5.73
C GLY A 26 -12.85 -8.39 -6.27
N GLY A 27 -12.02 -8.94 -5.36
CA GLY A 27 -10.84 -9.71 -5.74
C GLY A 27 -11.30 -10.94 -6.52
N THR A 28 -10.81 -11.12 -7.73
CA THR A 28 -11.06 -12.30 -8.54
C THR A 28 -9.78 -12.73 -9.23
N THR A 29 -9.73 -13.99 -9.59
CA THR A 29 -8.64 -14.51 -10.41
C THR A 29 -9.07 -14.47 -11.87
N VAL A 30 -8.28 -13.83 -12.71
CA VAL A 30 -8.42 -13.82 -14.15
C VAL A 30 -7.24 -14.59 -14.71
N ASN A 31 -7.41 -15.89 -14.97
CA ASN A 31 -6.45 -16.83 -15.59
C ASN A 31 -4.96 -16.45 -15.43
N GLY A 32 -4.40 -16.66 -14.24
CA GLY A 32 -2.97 -16.43 -14.00
C GLY A 32 -2.61 -15.03 -13.48
N ALA A 33 -3.62 -14.21 -13.16
CA ALA A 33 -3.45 -12.97 -12.42
C ALA A 33 -4.55 -12.82 -11.36
N VAL A 34 -4.25 -12.11 -10.29
CA VAL A 34 -5.24 -11.70 -9.29
C VAL A 34 -5.58 -10.24 -9.51
N VAL A 35 -6.87 -9.93 -9.56
CA VAL A 35 -7.37 -8.58 -9.79
C VAL A 35 -7.94 -8.00 -8.50
N ALA A 36 -7.35 -6.90 -8.07
CA ALA A 36 -7.90 -6.03 -7.03
C ALA A 36 -8.80 -4.97 -7.67
N TYR A 37 -9.94 -4.69 -7.07
CA TYR A 37 -10.92 -3.76 -7.59
C TYR A 37 -11.67 -3.05 -6.47
N HIS A 38 -11.61 -1.72 -6.44
CA HIS A 38 -12.33 -0.87 -5.50
C HIS A 38 -13.06 0.25 -6.26
N PRO A 39 -14.37 0.12 -6.49
CA PRO A 39 -15.10 1.03 -7.39
C PRO A 39 -15.17 2.47 -6.90
N GLU A 40 -15.12 2.69 -5.58
CA GLU A 40 -15.33 4.01 -4.97
C GLU A 40 -14.03 4.77 -4.72
N VAL A 41 -12.88 4.08 -4.81
CA VAL A 41 -11.54 4.67 -4.61
C VAL A 41 -10.66 4.28 -5.79
N PRO A 42 -10.71 5.01 -6.90
CA PRO A 42 -10.07 4.63 -8.15
C PRO A 42 -8.57 5.00 -8.18
N ILE A 43 -7.81 4.51 -7.22
CA ILE A 43 -6.34 4.63 -7.19
C ILE A 43 -5.68 3.32 -7.62
N TYR A 44 -4.54 3.39 -8.26
CA TYR A 44 -3.81 2.21 -8.78
C TYR A 44 -3.51 1.16 -7.72
N PRO A 45 -3.07 1.51 -6.48
CA PRO A 45 -2.80 0.52 -5.45
C PRO A 45 -4.02 -0.31 -5.01
N LEU A 46 -5.25 0.15 -5.28
CA LEU A 46 -6.48 -0.57 -4.96
C LEU A 46 -7.16 -1.17 -6.19
N ASN A 47 -6.68 -0.87 -7.41
CA ASN A 47 -7.31 -1.27 -8.67
C ASN A 47 -6.25 -1.70 -9.68
N HIS A 48 -5.83 -2.96 -9.61
CA HIS A 48 -4.80 -3.49 -10.49
C HIS A 48 -4.90 -5.01 -10.62
N ALA A 49 -4.29 -5.54 -11.66
CA ALA A 49 -3.96 -6.96 -11.78
C ALA A 49 -2.52 -7.19 -11.30
N ALA A 50 -2.31 -8.21 -10.49
CA ALA A 50 -1.02 -8.61 -9.93
C ALA A 50 -0.84 -10.14 -9.99
N ASP A 51 0.27 -10.65 -9.43
CA ASP A 51 0.63 -12.07 -9.37
C ASP A 51 0.54 -12.77 -10.73
N ILE A 52 0.99 -12.05 -11.75
CA ILE A 52 0.96 -12.53 -13.12
C ILE A 52 1.94 -13.70 -13.24
N ASN A 53 1.39 -14.88 -13.55
CA ASN A 53 2.17 -16.09 -13.73
C ASN A 53 1.52 -16.96 -14.82
N VAL A 54 1.91 -16.68 -16.06
CA VAL A 54 1.43 -17.36 -17.28
C VAL A 54 2.60 -17.70 -18.20
N SER A 55 2.37 -18.55 -19.21
CA SER A 55 3.34 -18.77 -20.29
C SER A 55 3.42 -17.55 -21.23
N GLU A 56 4.45 -17.48 -22.06
CA GLU A 56 4.58 -16.44 -23.09
C GLU A 56 3.35 -16.42 -24.03
N ASP A 57 2.88 -17.61 -24.45
CA ASP A 57 1.75 -17.76 -25.37
C ASP A 57 0.40 -17.32 -24.77
N GLU A 58 0.29 -17.30 -23.44
CA GLU A 58 -0.91 -16.91 -22.73
C GLU A 58 -0.94 -15.42 -22.34
N ALA A 59 0.22 -14.75 -22.40
CA ALA A 59 0.41 -13.39 -21.90
C ALA A 59 -0.54 -12.38 -22.54
N GLU A 60 -0.67 -12.39 -23.86
CA GLU A 60 -1.57 -11.48 -24.58
C GLU A 60 -3.05 -11.77 -24.28
N SER A 61 -3.41 -13.03 -24.19
CA SER A 61 -4.77 -13.45 -23.81
C SER A 61 -5.12 -12.97 -22.39
N LEU A 62 -4.17 -13.04 -21.45
CA LEU A 62 -4.34 -12.50 -20.09
C LEU A 62 -4.55 -10.98 -20.12
N LEU A 63 -3.68 -10.25 -20.83
CA LEU A 63 -3.79 -8.81 -20.98
C LEU A 63 -5.18 -8.39 -21.46
N ASN A 64 -5.67 -9.04 -22.51
CA ASN A 64 -6.99 -8.76 -23.09
C ASN A 64 -8.12 -9.03 -22.08
N ARG A 65 -8.09 -10.14 -21.36
CA ARG A 65 -9.10 -10.50 -20.36
C ARG A 65 -9.12 -9.53 -19.16
N VAL A 66 -7.96 -9.14 -18.68
CA VAL A 66 -7.87 -8.15 -17.60
C VAL A 66 -8.39 -6.79 -18.07
N THR A 67 -8.05 -6.40 -19.29
CA THR A 67 -8.55 -5.17 -19.90
C THR A 67 -10.09 -5.18 -19.98
N GLU A 68 -10.67 -6.24 -20.52
CA GLU A 68 -12.13 -6.43 -20.60
C GLU A 68 -12.78 -6.42 -19.19
N TYR A 69 -12.14 -7.05 -18.21
CA TYR A 69 -12.63 -7.08 -16.83
C TYR A 69 -12.83 -5.68 -16.23
N PHE A 70 -11.86 -4.79 -16.40
CA PHE A 70 -11.95 -3.42 -15.89
C PHE A 70 -12.94 -2.58 -16.71
N LEU A 71 -12.86 -2.63 -18.04
CA LEU A 71 -13.70 -1.82 -18.92
C LEU A 71 -15.18 -2.19 -18.79
N SER A 72 -15.51 -3.49 -18.71
CA SER A 72 -16.90 -3.95 -18.52
C SER A 72 -17.52 -3.48 -17.20
N ARG A 73 -16.70 -3.01 -16.24
CA ARG A 73 -17.12 -2.43 -14.95
C ARG A 73 -17.08 -0.91 -14.93
N GLY A 74 -16.85 -0.29 -16.08
CA GLY A 74 -16.84 1.17 -16.23
C GLY A 74 -15.62 1.85 -15.64
N PHE A 75 -14.50 1.12 -15.44
CA PHE A 75 -13.28 1.74 -14.94
C PHE A 75 -12.62 2.59 -16.03
N PRO A 76 -12.13 3.81 -15.70
CA PRO A 76 -11.54 4.72 -16.68
C PRO A 76 -10.09 4.34 -17.04
N PHE A 77 -9.53 3.33 -16.39
CA PHE A 77 -8.17 2.84 -16.64
C PHE A 77 -8.06 1.35 -16.38
N VAL A 78 -7.03 0.75 -16.94
CA VAL A 78 -6.56 -0.60 -16.61
C VAL A 78 -5.16 -0.48 -16.05
N CYS A 79 -4.89 -1.20 -14.97
CA CYS A 79 -3.63 -1.16 -14.26
C CYS A 79 -3.06 -2.55 -14.02
N PHE A 80 -1.78 -2.73 -14.31
CA PHE A 80 -1.01 -3.93 -13.97
C PHE A 80 0.08 -3.57 -12.97
N ARG A 81 0.13 -4.30 -11.86
CA ARG A 81 1.20 -4.21 -10.86
C ARG A 81 2.26 -5.28 -11.17
N ILE A 82 3.43 -4.82 -11.56
CA ILE A 82 4.58 -5.66 -11.94
C ILE A 82 5.57 -5.74 -10.79
N SER A 83 5.94 -6.96 -10.44
CA SER A 83 6.90 -7.27 -9.38
C SER A 83 8.04 -8.15 -9.91
N PRO A 84 9.09 -8.41 -9.11
CA PRO A 84 10.13 -9.38 -9.49
C PRO A 84 9.62 -10.80 -9.71
N LEU A 85 8.41 -11.14 -9.23
CA LEU A 85 7.80 -12.46 -9.40
C LEU A 85 7.00 -12.59 -10.70
N THR A 86 6.67 -11.50 -11.38
CA THR A 86 5.91 -11.49 -12.65
C THR A 86 6.54 -12.41 -13.71
N ARG A 87 5.73 -13.25 -14.32
CA ARG A 87 6.08 -14.15 -15.43
C ARG A 87 5.02 -14.06 -16.53
N PRO A 88 5.42 -14.05 -17.80
CA PRO A 88 6.82 -14.05 -18.28
C PRO A 88 7.53 -12.71 -18.02
N ARG A 89 8.85 -12.71 -18.08
CA ARG A 89 9.64 -11.46 -17.91
C ARG A 89 9.40 -10.45 -19.04
N SER A 90 9.02 -10.93 -20.21
CA SER A 90 8.64 -10.12 -21.36
C SER A 90 7.31 -9.37 -21.18
N PHE A 91 6.51 -9.70 -20.15
CA PHE A 91 5.17 -9.12 -19.96
C PHE A 91 5.21 -7.58 -19.89
N THR A 92 6.30 -7.00 -19.38
CA THR A 92 6.49 -5.54 -19.36
C THR A 92 6.56 -4.95 -20.78
N PHE A 93 7.28 -5.59 -21.70
CA PHE A 93 7.35 -5.14 -23.09
C PHE A 93 5.99 -5.28 -23.80
N LEU A 94 5.27 -6.37 -23.51
CA LEU A 94 3.90 -6.56 -24.03
C LEU A 94 2.98 -5.42 -23.56
N LEU A 95 3.07 -4.99 -22.31
CA LEU A 95 2.30 -3.85 -21.79
C LEU A 95 2.63 -2.57 -22.56
N GLU A 96 3.93 -2.27 -22.75
CA GLU A 96 4.40 -1.09 -23.46
C GLU A 96 3.93 -1.09 -24.92
N ASP A 97 4.05 -2.22 -25.62
CA ASP A 97 3.57 -2.39 -27.00
C ASP A 97 2.04 -2.19 -27.14
N HIS A 98 1.28 -2.47 -26.08
CA HIS A 98 -0.17 -2.24 -26.03
C HIS A 98 -0.54 -0.84 -25.49
N GLY A 99 0.44 0.06 -25.33
CA GLY A 99 0.22 1.44 -24.94
C GLY A 99 -0.02 1.66 -23.44
N PHE A 100 0.40 0.71 -22.60
CA PHE A 100 0.47 0.95 -21.17
C PHE A 100 1.74 1.73 -20.84
N GLU A 101 1.62 2.71 -19.97
CA GLU A 101 2.74 3.51 -19.49
C GLU A 101 3.02 3.22 -18.03
N ARG A 102 4.29 3.20 -17.64
CA ARG A 102 4.67 3.11 -16.23
C ARG A 102 4.38 4.43 -15.54
N LYS A 103 3.29 4.50 -14.78
CA LYS A 103 2.85 5.72 -14.08
C LYS A 103 3.41 5.86 -12.67
N MET A 104 3.77 4.74 -12.01
CA MET A 104 4.29 4.74 -10.65
C MET A 104 5.31 3.63 -10.49
N GLN A 105 6.37 3.88 -9.72
CA GLN A 105 7.31 2.87 -9.28
C GLN A 105 7.54 3.03 -7.78
N ASN A 106 7.30 1.96 -7.01
CA ASN A 106 7.48 1.96 -5.57
C ASN A 106 8.64 1.07 -5.16
N SER A 107 9.39 1.53 -4.18
CA SER A 107 10.30 0.72 -3.39
C SER A 107 9.51 0.02 -2.29
N VAL A 108 9.53 -1.31 -2.26
CA VAL A 108 9.08 -2.11 -1.13
C VAL A 108 10.23 -2.17 -0.14
N MET A 109 10.00 -1.66 1.07
CA MET A 109 11.06 -1.45 2.04
C MET A 109 10.78 -2.23 3.32
N VAL A 110 11.84 -2.71 3.97
CA VAL A 110 11.80 -3.52 5.19
C VAL A 110 12.58 -2.83 6.29
N PHE A 111 12.01 -2.77 7.49
CA PHE A 111 12.68 -2.24 8.67
C PHE A 111 13.79 -3.17 9.15
N LYS A 112 14.98 -2.63 9.36
CA LYS A 112 16.20 -3.34 9.83
C LYS A 112 16.73 -2.81 11.16
N GLY A 113 16.00 -1.86 11.77
CA GLY A 113 16.41 -1.27 13.04
C GLY A 113 16.21 -2.21 14.24
N LYS A 114 17.01 -2.01 15.29
CA LYS A 114 16.89 -2.74 16.56
C LYS A 114 16.29 -1.88 17.67
N ASN A 115 16.40 -0.56 17.57
CA ASN A 115 15.86 0.41 18.52
C ASN A 115 15.14 1.50 17.73
N VAL A 116 13.94 1.87 18.17
CA VAL A 116 13.07 2.84 17.51
C VAL A 116 12.91 4.13 18.31
N GLU A 117 13.18 4.09 19.63
CA GLU A 117 12.86 5.18 20.56
C GLU A 117 13.71 6.44 20.35
N ASP A 118 14.96 6.27 19.93
CA ASP A 118 15.93 7.37 19.78
C ASP A 118 15.53 8.45 18.75
N LYS A 119 14.54 8.15 17.90
CA LYS A 119 14.12 9.04 16.81
C LYS A 119 12.70 9.59 16.97
N LEU A 120 12.04 9.26 18.08
CA LEU A 120 10.68 9.77 18.34
C LEU A 120 10.75 11.24 18.75
N ASN A 121 9.86 12.06 18.17
CA ASN A 121 9.72 13.44 18.62
C ASN A 121 8.79 13.49 19.84
N PRO A 122 9.26 13.93 21.04
CA PRO A 122 8.46 13.96 22.27
C PRO A 122 7.27 14.94 22.22
N ASP A 123 7.31 15.93 21.34
CA ASP A 123 6.21 16.89 21.16
C ASP A 123 5.06 16.34 20.30
N VAL A 124 5.25 15.16 19.70
CA VAL A 124 4.25 14.50 18.87
C VAL A 124 3.59 13.38 19.67
N LYS A 125 2.29 13.53 19.93
CA LYS A 125 1.49 12.47 20.57
C LYS A 125 0.82 11.63 19.49
N VAL A 126 1.14 10.34 19.44
CA VAL A 126 0.46 9.39 18.55
C VAL A 126 -0.64 8.69 19.35
N LYS A 127 -1.82 8.61 18.76
CA LYS A 127 -2.99 7.93 19.33
C LYS A 127 -3.55 6.95 18.32
N GLU A 128 -3.75 5.69 18.73
CA GLU A 128 -4.62 4.75 18.02
C GLU A 128 -6.05 5.26 18.13
N ILE A 129 -6.77 5.30 17.02
CA ILE A 129 -8.16 5.76 16.96
C ILE A 129 -9.16 4.62 17.06
N SER A 130 -10.35 4.94 17.52
CA SER A 130 -11.53 4.05 17.46
C SER A 130 -12.33 4.26 16.16
N GLU A 131 -13.25 3.33 15.84
CA GLU A 131 -14.13 3.47 14.67
C GLU A 131 -14.90 4.80 14.64
N ASN A 132 -15.23 5.36 15.80
CA ASN A 132 -15.94 6.64 15.90
C ASN A 132 -15.11 7.86 15.47
N GLU A 133 -13.79 7.71 15.35
CA GLU A 133 -12.87 8.78 14.96
C GLU A 133 -12.46 8.67 13.49
N ILE A 134 -13.00 7.70 12.74
CA ILE A 134 -12.62 7.44 11.34
C ILE A 134 -12.87 8.65 10.45
N ASP A 135 -13.92 9.41 10.68
CA ASP A 135 -14.24 10.64 9.93
C ASP A 135 -13.11 11.66 10.01
N VAL A 136 -12.48 11.81 11.18
CA VAL A 136 -11.33 12.71 11.37
C VAL A 136 -10.11 12.18 10.64
N PHE A 137 -9.87 10.87 10.75
CA PHE A 137 -8.73 10.21 10.12
C PHE A 137 -8.80 10.32 8.59
N ASP A 138 -9.93 9.96 7.99
CA ASP A 138 -10.06 9.93 6.53
C ASP A 138 -10.10 11.32 5.92
N LYS A 139 -10.74 12.30 6.56
CA LYS A 139 -10.64 13.73 6.14
C LYS A 139 -9.19 14.21 6.13
N LEU A 140 -8.44 13.89 7.18
CA LEU A 140 -7.04 14.28 7.28
C LEU A 140 -6.19 13.54 6.23
N LEU A 141 -6.42 12.24 6.04
CA LEU A 141 -5.74 11.43 5.03
C LEU A 141 -5.96 12.02 3.62
N LEU A 142 -7.22 12.25 3.24
CA LEU A 142 -7.56 12.83 1.94
C LEU A 142 -6.91 14.21 1.74
N THR A 143 -6.93 15.06 2.77
CA THR A 143 -6.28 16.38 2.72
C THR A 143 -4.78 16.27 2.51
N ILE A 144 -4.10 15.38 3.27
CA ILE A 144 -2.64 15.20 3.20
C ILE A 144 -2.18 14.70 1.84
N PHE A 145 -2.96 13.77 1.24
CA PHE A 145 -2.65 13.16 -0.05
C PHE A 145 -3.34 13.85 -1.24
N GLU A 146 -3.96 15.01 -1.01
CA GLU A 146 -4.62 15.81 -2.04
C GLU A 146 -5.64 15.00 -2.86
N MET A 147 -6.34 14.07 -2.18
CA MET A 147 -7.36 13.23 -2.81
C MET A 147 -8.74 13.90 -2.80
N PRO A 148 -9.58 13.60 -3.81
CA PRO A 148 -10.94 14.14 -3.87
C PRO A 148 -11.77 13.78 -2.64
N ILE A 149 -12.49 14.75 -2.07
CA ILE A 149 -13.34 14.54 -0.89
C ILE A 149 -14.52 13.59 -1.18
N GLU A 150 -14.91 13.47 -2.43
CA GLU A 150 -15.96 12.56 -2.90
C GLU A 150 -15.60 11.08 -2.66
N TRP A 151 -14.32 10.77 -2.50
CA TRP A 151 -13.86 9.41 -2.18
C TRP A 151 -13.97 9.06 -0.68
N LYS A 152 -14.35 10.03 0.15
CA LYS A 152 -14.36 9.87 1.62
C LYS A 152 -15.16 8.66 2.07
N GLU A 153 -16.39 8.51 1.57
CA GLU A 153 -17.24 7.37 2.00
C GLU A 153 -16.63 6.02 1.62
N GLY A 154 -15.93 5.93 0.48
CA GLY A 154 -15.20 4.74 0.08
C GLY A 154 -14.02 4.46 1.01
N PHE A 155 -13.27 5.51 1.40
CA PHE A 155 -12.18 5.37 2.38
C PHE A 155 -12.71 5.00 3.76
N ASP A 156 -13.77 5.63 4.26
CA ASP A 156 -14.39 5.28 5.55
C ASP A 156 -14.72 3.77 5.60
N ARG A 157 -15.40 3.26 4.57
CA ARG A 157 -15.72 1.82 4.48
C ARG A 157 -14.47 0.94 4.47
N LEU A 158 -13.48 1.31 3.66
CA LEU A 158 -12.21 0.58 3.56
C LEU A 158 -11.48 0.53 4.90
N MET A 159 -11.32 1.68 5.56
CA MET A 159 -10.56 1.76 6.80
C MET A 159 -11.31 1.11 7.97
N LEU A 160 -12.63 1.27 8.07
CA LEU A 160 -13.45 0.58 9.06
C LEU A 160 -13.35 -0.95 8.93
N GLU A 161 -13.37 -1.47 7.70
CA GLU A 161 -13.21 -2.91 7.51
C GLU A 161 -11.80 -3.39 7.90
N ARG A 162 -10.78 -2.61 7.58
CA ARG A 162 -9.41 -2.89 8.03
C ARG A 162 -9.32 -2.95 9.55
N MET A 163 -9.91 -1.97 10.25
CA MET A 163 -9.95 -1.93 11.72
C MET A 163 -10.68 -3.15 12.30
N ARG A 164 -11.82 -3.55 11.74
CA ARG A 164 -12.58 -4.75 12.15
C ARG A 164 -11.82 -6.06 11.95
N LYS A 165 -10.85 -6.07 11.04
CA LYS A 165 -9.94 -7.19 10.80
C LYS A 165 -8.63 -7.11 11.60
N GLY A 166 -8.57 -6.21 12.60
CA GLY A 166 -7.42 -6.04 13.47
C GLY A 166 -6.39 -5.01 12.98
N GLY A 167 -6.68 -4.29 11.90
CA GLY A 167 -5.86 -3.15 11.48
C GLY A 167 -5.99 -1.99 12.46
N LYS A 168 -4.94 -1.20 12.59
CA LYS A 168 -4.90 -0.02 13.47
C LYS A 168 -4.70 1.25 12.65
N CYS A 169 -5.40 2.29 13.02
CA CYS A 169 -5.24 3.63 12.45
C CYS A 169 -4.74 4.57 13.55
N TYR A 170 -3.81 5.44 13.18
CA TYR A 170 -3.16 6.36 14.12
C TYR A 170 -3.29 7.79 13.65
N LEU A 171 -3.56 8.69 14.59
CA LEU A 171 -3.45 10.14 14.43
C LEU A 171 -2.27 10.67 15.24
N ALA A 172 -1.46 11.50 14.59
CA ALA A 172 -0.45 12.30 15.28
C ALA A 172 -1.02 13.65 15.67
N TYR A 173 -0.80 14.05 16.92
CA TYR A 173 -1.24 15.32 17.49
C TYR A 173 -0.06 16.20 17.87
N VAL A 174 -0.14 17.49 17.52
CA VAL A 174 0.74 18.54 17.97
C VAL A 174 -0.12 19.66 18.61
N ALA A 175 0.15 20.02 19.85
CA ALA A 175 -0.64 21.00 20.60
C ALA A 175 -2.16 20.71 20.57
N GLY A 176 -2.54 19.44 20.64
CA GLY A 176 -3.94 18.99 20.65
C GLY A 176 -4.63 18.95 19.28
N LYS A 177 -3.96 19.31 18.19
CA LYS A 177 -4.51 19.24 16.82
C LYS A 177 -4.04 18.00 16.12
N PRO A 178 -4.93 17.25 15.41
CA PRO A 178 -4.53 16.14 14.56
C PRO A 178 -3.82 16.70 13.31
N VAL A 179 -2.60 16.23 13.03
CA VAL A 179 -1.72 16.79 11.99
C VAL A 179 -1.08 15.74 11.09
N GLY A 180 -1.28 14.47 11.38
CA GLY A 180 -0.73 13.38 10.57
C GLY A 180 -1.48 12.08 10.77
N THR A 181 -1.36 11.19 9.78
CA THR A 181 -2.03 9.90 9.71
C THR A 181 -1.03 8.77 9.51
N CYS A 182 -1.39 7.58 9.94
CA CYS A 182 -0.70 6.33 9.63
C CYS A 182 -1.67 5.17 9.89
N PHE A 183 -1.49 4.04 9.20
CA PHE A 183 -2.16 2.79 9.56
C PHE A 183 -1.17 1.62 9.59
N LEU A 184 -1.49 0.61 10.39
CA LEU A 184 -0.81 -0.68 10.47
C LEU A 184 -1.80 -1.79 10.13
N LEU A 185 -1.39 -2.68 9.24
CA LEU A 185 -2.12 -3.91 8.90
C LEU A 185 -1.20 -5.10 9.14
N SER A 186 -1.68 -6.08 9.89
CA SER A 186 -0.90 -7.26 10.26
C SER A 186 -1.50 -8.52 9.65
N SER A 187 -0.70 -9.31 8.96
CA SER A 187 -1.05 -10.65 8.45
C SER A 187 0.23 -11.48 8.32
N MET A 188 0.15 -12.80 8.47
CA MET A 188 1.27 -13.73 8.23
C MET A 188 2.57 -13.34 8.98
N LYS A 189 2.47 -12.84 10.20
CA LYS A 189 3.58 -12.28 11.01
C LYS A 189 4.32 -11.14 10.31
N THR A 190 3.65 -10.41 9.45
CA THR A 190 4.17 -9.24 8.75
C THR A 190 3.28 -8.04 9.06
N GLY A 191 3.89 -6.94 9.45
CA GLY A 191 3.21 -5.65 9.65
C GLY A 191 3.47 -4.72 8.48
N GLY A 192 2.41 -4.34 7.78
CA GLY A 192 2.43 -3.37 6.67
C GLY A 192 1.98 -2.00 7.12
N ILE A 193 2.81 -1.01 6.93
CA ILE A 193 2.59 0.37 7.34
C ILE A 193 2.21 1.19 6.10
N GLY A 194 1.14 1.96 6.20
CA GLY A 194 0.69 2.80 5.09
C GLY A 194 0.00 4.07 5.54
N GLY A 195 -0.39 4.92 4.57
CA GLY A 195 -1.08 6.18 4.85
C GLY A 195 -0.28 7.14 5.74
N VAL A 196 1.05 7.02 5.75
CA VAL A 196 1.92 7.90 6.53
C VAL A 196 1.96 9.26 5.87
N GLY A 197 1.38 10.22 6.50
CA GLY A 197 1.33 11.57 5.99
C GLY A 197 1.32 12.63 7.07
N THR A 198 1.66 13.86 6.70
CA THR A 198 1.68 15.03 7.60
C THR A 198 1.18 16.25 6.84
N LEU A 199 0.28 17.03 7.44
CA LEU A 199 -0.17 18.32 6.90
C LEU A 199 1.02 19.19 6.53
N GLU A 200 0.94 19.93 5.44
CA GLU A 200 2.06 20.66 4.86
C GLU A 200 2.71 21.63 5.85
N GLU A 201 1.92 22.40 6.59
CA GLU A 201 2.39 23.38 7.58
C GLU A 201 3.05 22.75 8.81
N TYR A 202 2.92 21.42 8.98
CA TYR A 202 3.54 20.66 10.08
C TYR A 202 4.71 19.78 9.61
N ARG A 203 5.04 19.76 8.32
CA ARG A 203 6.17 18.99 7.79
C ARG A 203 7.50 19.43 8.39
N ARG A 204 8.52 18.60 8.28
CA ARG A 204 9.89 18.81 8.79
C ARG A 204 10.00 18.92 10.31
N ARG A 205 9.02 18.38 11.04
CA ARG A 205 9.00 18.33 12.53
C ARG A 205 9.08 16.89 13.06
N GLY A 206 9.55 15.93 12.27
CA GLY A 206 9.70 14.52 12.67
C GLY A 206 8.38 13.75 12.86
N ILE A 207 7.22 14.31 12.45
CA ILE A 207 5.90 13.69 12.66
C ILE A 207 5.80 12.38 11.89
N GLY A 208 6.17 12.37 10.60
CA GLY A 208 6.14 11.15 9.78
C GLY A 208 7.06 10.06 10.33
N THR A 209 8.26 10.44 10.81
CA THR A 209 9.19 9.53 11.50
C THR A 209 8.54 8.92 12.74
N THR A 210 7.94 9.75 13.60
CA THR A 210 7.31 9.31 14.85
C THR A 210 6.13 8.37 14.58
N LEU A 211 5.26 8.70 13.63
CA LEU A 211 4.15 7.82 13.20
C LEU A 211 4.65 6.48 12.69
N THR A 212 5.63 6.49 11.78
CA THR A 212 6.20 5.26 11.20
C THR A 212 6.79 4.36 12.27
N LEU A 213 7.62 4.93 13.16
CA LEU A 213 8.28 4.15 14.22
C LEU A 213 7.29 3.68 15.28
N HIS A 214 6.25 4.47 15.59
CA HIS A 214 5.16 4.01 16.47
C HIS A 214 4.45 2.77 15.88
N ALA A 215 4.11 2.79 14.60
CA ALA A 215 3.51 1.64 13.93
C ALA A 215 4.45 0.43 13.88
N VAL A 216 5.78 0.64 13.72
CA VAL A 216 6.78 -0.44 13.83
C VAL A 216 6.79 -1.04 15.24
N MET A 217 6.76 -0.22 16.30
CA MET A 217 6.72 -0.69 17.69
C MET A 217 5.47 -1.55 17.94
N ASP A 218 4.31 -1.09 17.51
CA ASP A 218 3.06 -1.86 17.65
C ASP A 218 3.12 -3.16 16.86
N SER A 219 3.65 -3.13 15.65
CA SER A 219 3.86 -4.34 14.84
C SER A 219 4.76 -5.37 15.55
N ILE A 220 5.82 -4.93 16.20
CA ILE A 220 6.69 -5.79 17.03
C ILE A 220 5.91 -6.35 18.22
N ASN A 221 5.15 -5.53 18.92
CA ASN A 221 4.35 -5.92 20.07
C ASN A 221 3.24 -6.93 19.71
N GLU A 222 2.72 -6.88 18.48
CA GLU A 222 1.79 -7.88 17.93
C GLU A 222 2.48 -9.21 17.55
N GLY A 223 3.81 -9.29 17.67
CA GLY A 223 4.57 -10.50 17.36
C GLY A 223 4.88 -10.69 15.87
N ASN A 224 4.78 -9.63 15.08
CA ASN A 224 5.28 -9.65 13.72
C ASN A 224 6.82 -9.69 13.72
N ASP A 225 7.41 -10.42 12.80
CA ASP A 225 8.86 -10.54 12.63
C ASP A 225 9.37 -9.84 11.35
N LEU A 226 8.46 -9.30 10.55
CA LEU A 226 8.75 -8.52 9.36
C LEU A 226 7.89 -7.24 9.36
N HIS A 227 8.52 -6.08 9.13
CA HIS A 227 7.83 -4.78 9.11
C HIS A 227 8.14 -4.09 7.79
N THR A 228 7.11 -3.76 7.03
CA THR A 228 7.27 -3.28 5.64
C THR A 228 6.40 -2.07 5.35
N LEU A 229 6.82 -1.31 4.38
CA LEU A 229 6.07 -0.22 3.78
C LEU A 229 6.45 -0.08 2.30
N GLN A 230 5.69 0.76 1.61
CA GLN A 230 5.99 1.13 0.23
C GLN A 230 6.16 2.65 0.13
N ALA A 231 7.11 3.09 -0.67
CA ALA A 231 7.34 4.49 -0.98
C ALA A 231 7.60 4.67 -2.47
N GLU A 232 7.14 5.76 -3.03
CA GLU A 232 7.48 6.12 -4.41
C GLU A 232 8.99 6.29 -4.55
N LYS A 233 9.55 5.60 -5.54
CA LYS A 233 11.00 5.49 -5.73
C LYS A 233 11.64 6.83 -6.05
N GLY A 234 12.67 7.18 -5.28
CA GLY A 234 13.42 8.43 -5.44
C GLY A 234 12.76 9.64 -4.78
N GLU A 235 11.53 9.51 -4.29
CA GLU A 235 10.79 10.59 -3.65
C GLU A 235 11.20 10.83 -2.19
N TYR A 236 10.68 11.92 -1.61
CA TYR A 236 10.99 12.32 -0.22
C TYR A 236 10.69 11.22 0.80
N ALA A 237 9.59 10.51 0.63
CA ALA A 237 9.16 9.44 1.55
C ALA A 237 10.19 8.29 1.60
N GLU A 238 10.73 7.86 0.46
CA GLU A 238 11.77 6.82 0.42
C GLU A 238 13.02 7.25 1.21
N ARG A 239 13.46 8.52 1.07
CA ARG A 239 14.60 9.05 1.83
C ARG A 239 14.33 9.08 3.32
N LEU A 240 13.14 9.53 3.73
CA LEU A 240 12.69 9.53 5.13
C LEU A 240 12.77 8.12 5.73
N TYR A 241 12.25 7.12 5.00
CA TYR A 241 12.23 5.75 5.50
C TYR A 241 13.64 5.13 5.58
N ARG A 242 14.54 5.45 4.66
CA ARG A 242 15.96 5.08 4.79
C ARG A 242 16.59 5.68 6.05
N GLU A 243 16.32 6.93 6.36
CA GLU A 243 16.79 7.57 7.59
C GLU A 243 16.18 6.94 8.86
N THR A 244 15.02 6.31 8.75
CA THR A 244 14.36 5.55 9.82
C THR A 244 14.70 4.06 9.81
N ARG A 245 15.77 3.66 9.13
CA ARG A 245 16.33 2.30 9.09
C ARG A 245 15.48 1.29 8.29
N PHE A 246 14.71 1.77 7.34
CA PHE A 246 14.17 0.90 6.31
C PHE A 246 15.16 0.76 5.16
N GLU A 247 15.27 -0.46 4.64
CA GLU A 247 16.08 -0.78 3.47
C GLU A 247 15.18 -1.25 2.34
N ILE A 248 15.55 -0.95 1.10
CA ILE A 248 14.82 -1.45 -0.07
C ILE A 248 15.09 -2.94 -0.20
N ASP A 249 14.02 -3.73 -0.25
CA ASP A 249 14.07 -5.14 -0.60
C ASP A 249 13.97 -5.31 -2.13
N HIS A 250 12.92 -4.78 -2.72
CA HIS A 250 12.71 -4.80 -4.17
C HIS A 250 11.88 -3.60 -4.64
N THR A 251 11.63 -3.54 -5.94
CA THR A 251 10.77 -2.50 -6.54
C THR A 251 9.60 -3.13 -7.27
N ILE A 252 8.46 -2.42 -7.25
CA ILE A 252 7.26 -2.74 -8.02
C ILE A 252 6.92 -1.56 -8.93
N SER A 253 6.24 -1.84 -10.03
CA SER A 253 5.82 -0.81 -10.98
C SER A 253 4.33 -0.97 -11.32
N TYR A 254 3.65 0.16 -11.50
CA TYR A 254 2.27 0.19 -11.97
C TYR A 254 2.26 0.69 -13.42
N PHE A 255 1.83 -0.19 -14.33
CA PHE A 255 1.63 0.11 -15.74
C PHE A 255 0.15 0.38 -15.97
N VAL A 256 -0.17 1.51 -16.55
CA VAL A 256 -1.54 2.02 -16.67
C VAL A 256 -1.84 2.44 -18.09
N LYS A 257 -3.04 2.11 -18.54
CA LYS A 257 -3.63 2.64 -19.77
C LYS A 257 -5.00 3.23 -19.43
N ASN A 258 -5.20 4.48 -19.80
CA ASN A 258 -6.50 5.18 -19.70
C ASN A 258 -7.33 4.91 -20.96
N PHE A 259 -8.66 4.91 -20.82
CA PHE A 259 -9.62 4.65 -21.90
C PHE A 259 -10.70 5.74 -21.95
#